data_352347a93b83b6bc8307456e9d2562db
#
_entry.id   352347a93b83b6bc8307456e9d2562db
#
_cell.length_a   1.000
_cell.length_b   1.000
_cell.length_c   1.000
_cell.angle_alpha   90.00
_cell.angle_beta   90.00
_cell.angle_gamma   90.00
#
_symmetry.space_group_name_H-M   'P 1'
#
loop_
_entity.id
_entity.type
_entity.pdbx_description
1 polymer ?
#
loop_
_entity_poly.entity_id
_entity_poly.type
_entity_poly.pdbx_seq_one_letter_code
_entity_poly.pdbx_strand_id
1 'polypeptide(L)'
;HLVLETLKKAMKLNPNAHPLMHSDRGFQYTSPTFRYQLKNQNMVQSMSRVASCIDNGPTEGLWGIIKTEMYQMYEINDRKSLIEAIEKYIHFYNHERYQERFHSKTPMEVRTEAMSEEKPIQYPIAFNPRIEKYKESLRQLKTQSAECQLG
;
A
#
# COMPACT_ATOMS: atom_id res chain seq x y z
N HIS A 1 12.85 -10.53 -11.52
CA HIS A 1 13.87 -10.76 -10.49
C HIS A 1 13.68 -9.79 -9.30
N LEU A 2 13.67 -8.47 -9.54
CA LEU A 2 13.58 -7.44 -8.48
C LEU A 2 12.37 -7.64 -7.52
N VAL A 3 11.19 -7.86 -8.06
CA VAL A 3 9.95 -8.03 -7.25
C VAL A 3 10.02 -9.26 -6.35
N LEU A 4 10.56 -10.38 -6.85
CA LEU A 4 10.74 -11.58 -6.04
C LEU A 4 11.77 -11.39 -4.91
N GLU A 5 12.87 -10.69 -5.19
CA GLU A 5 13.87 -10.37 -4.17
C GLU A 5 13.31 -9.41 -3.10
N THR A 6 12.50 -8.43 -3.51
CA THR A 6 11.83 -7.53 -2.59
C THR A 6 10.85 -8.28 -1.69
N LEU A 7 10.05 -9.19 -2.26
CA LEU A 7 9.14 -10.04 -1.49
C LEU A 7 9.91 -10.90 -0.47
N LYS A 8 10.98 -11.56 -0.89
CA LYS A 8 11.82 -12.37 0.01
C LYS A 8 12.41 -11.56 1.17
N LYS A 9 12.90 -10.34 0.89
CA LYS A 9 13.40 -9.44 1.93
C LYS A 9 12.30 -9.04 2.91
N ALA A 10 11.12 -8.70 2.42
CA ALA A 10 9.97 -8.33 3.26
C ALA A 10 9.57 -9.49 4.18
N MET A 11 9.50 -10.72 3.65
CA MET A 11 9.20 -11.93 4.42
C MET A 11 10.28 -12.22 5.47
N LYS A 12 11.55 -12.05 5.14
CA LYS A 12 12.65 -12.23 6.09
C LYS A 12 12.59 -11.26 7.28
N LEU A 13 12.19 -10.02 7.01
CA LEU A 13 12.04 -8.98 8.04
C LEU A 13 10.78 -9.17 8.89
N ASN A 14 9.76 -9.86 8.36
CA ASN A 14 8.49 -10.07 9.03
C ASN A 14 8.02 -11.52 8.88
N PRO A 15 8.71 -12.48 9.50
CA PRO A 15 8.53 -13.93 9.24
C PRO A 15 7.14 -14.46 9.61
N ASN A 16 6.46 -13.81 10.55
CA ASN A 16 5.13 -14.22 11.03
C ASN A 16 3.99 -13.39 10.42
N ALA A 17 4.30 -12.52 9.45
CA ALA A 17 3.27 -11.69 8.82
C ALA A 17 2.68 -12.39 7.59
N HIS A 18 1.35 -12.46 7.53
CA HIS A 18 0.59 -13.00 6.39
C HIS A 18 -0.34 -11.93 5.80
N PRO A 19 0.21 -10.80 5.32
CA PRO A 19 -0.62 -9.69 4.85
C PRO A 19 -1.34 -10.01 3.54
N LEU A 20 -2.40 -9.26 3.25
CA LEU A 20 -2.94 -9.12 1.91
C LEU A 20 -1.93 -8.37 1.04
N MET A 21 -1.42 -9.00 -0.01
CA MET A 21 -0.52 -8.38 -0.98
C MET A 21 -1.32 -7.77 -2.11
N HIS A 22 -1.49 -6.44 -2.11
CA HIS A 22 -2.13 -5.73 -3.21
C HIS A 22 -1.10 -5.21 -4.22
N SER A 23 -1.38 -5.35 -5.52
CA SER A 23 -0.54 -4.84 -6.60
C SER A 23 -1.37 -4.41 -7.81
N ASP A 24 -0.75 -3.74 -8.76
CA ASP A 24 -1.27 -3.62 -10.10
C ASP A 24 -1.23 -4.98 -10.84
N ARG A 25 -1.59 -4.97 -12.13
CA ARG A 25 -1.55 -6.16 -12.99
C ARG A 25 -0.27 -6.24 -13.82
N GLY A 26 0.82 -5.64 -13.37
CA GLY A 26 2.12 -5.79 -14.01
C GLY A 26 2.49 -7.28 -14.17
N PHE A 27 3.15 -7.63 -15.30
CA PHE A 27 3.47 -9.02 -15.63
C PHE A 27 4.27 -9.72 -14.52
N GLN A 28 5.09 -8.99 -13.78
CA GLN A 28 5.88 -9.50 -12.66
C GLN A 28 5.01 -10.02 -11.51
N TYR A 29 3.85 -9.40 -11.27
CA TYR A 29 2.91 -9.79 -10.21
C TYR A 29 1.91 -10.87 -10.66
N THR A 30 1.68 -10.98 -11.98
CA THR A 30 0.81 -12.01 -12.54
C THR A 30 1.54 -13.32 -12.81
N SER A 31 2.86 -13.35 -12.67
CA SER A 31 3.69 -14.53 -12.94
C SER A 31 3.35 -15.71 -12.02
N PRO A 32 3.37 -16.96 -12.52
CA PRO A 32 3.14 -18.15 -11.70
C PRO A 32 4.09 -18.26 -10.51
N THR A 33 5.36 -17.87 -10.71
CA THR A 33 6.39 -17.90 -9.65
C THR A 33 6.05 -16.95 -8.51
N PHE A 34 5.55 -15.73 -8.80
CA PHE A 34 5.16 -14.78 -7.76
C PHE A 34 3.96 -15.29 -6.96
N ARG A 35 2.94 -15.81 -7.64
CA ARG A 35 1.76 -16.42 -6.99
C ARG A 35 2.13 -17.61 -6.11
N TYR A 36 3.03 -18.47 -6.58
CA TYR A 36 3.53 -19.60 -5.82
C TYR A 36 4.22 -19.17 -4.53
N GLN A 37 5.08 -18.14 -4.59
CA GLN A 37 5.75 -17.60 -3.41
C GLN A 37 4.76 -17.04 -2.39
N LEU A 38 3.75 -16.28 -2.81
CA LEU A 38 2.71 -15.77 -1.92
C LEU A 38 1.93 -16.92 -1.24
N LYS A 39 1.51 -17.92 -2.02
CA LYS A 39 0.78 -19.08 -1.51
C LYS A 39 1.58 -19.84 -0.45
N ASN A 40 2.87 -20.06 -0.68
CA ASN A 40 3.76 -20.77 0.27
C ASN A 40 3.93 -20.01 1.59
N GLN A 41 3.66 -18.72 1.60
CA GLN A 41 3.73 -17.87 2.79
C GLN A 41 2.34 -17.57 3.38
N ASN A 42 1.31 -18.30 2.95
CA ASN A 42 -0.08 -18.08 3.37
C ASN A 42 -0.55 -16.63 3.16
N MET A 43 -0.01 -15.94 2.15
CA MET A 43 -0.40 -14.58 1.79
C MET A 43 -1.50 -14.61 0.74
N VAL A 44 -2.44 -13.70 0.85
CA VAL A 44 -3.52 -13.51 -0.13
C VAL A 44 -3.10 -12.45 -1.14
N GLN A 45 -3.24 -12.76 -2.43
CA GLN A 45 -3.00 -11.79 -3.49
C GLN A 45 -4.29 -11.06 -3.87
N SER A 46 -4.22 -9.74 -3.88
CA SER A 46 -5.24 -8.84 -4.43
C SER A 46 -4.63 -8.03 -5.58
N MET A 47 -5.40 -7.75 -6.60
CA MET A 47 -4.92 -6.96 -7.75
C MET A 47 -5.92 -5.87 -8.09
N SER A 48 -5.39 -4.73 -8.55
CA SER A 48 -6.19 -3.68 -9.14
C SER A 48 -7.05 -4.22 -10.29
N ARG A 49 -8.23 -3.67 -10.46
CA ARG A 49 -9.11 -4.00 -11.58
C ARG A 49 -8.49 -3.53 -12.89
N VAL A 50 -8.89 -4.15 -13.99
CA VAL A 50 -8.44 -3.73 -15.32
C VAL A 50 -8.85 -2.26 -15.55
N ALA A 51 -7.93 -1.45 -16.04
CA ALA A 51 -8.11 -0.02 -16.32
C ALA A 51 -8.58 0.85 -15.12
N SER A 52 -8.32 0.41 -13.88
CA SER A 52 -8.68 1.14 -12.66
C SER A 52 -7.44 1.59 -11.88
N CYS A 53 -6.88 2.74 -12.25
CA CYS A 53 -5.74 3.35 -11.53
C CYS A 53 -6.08 3.75 -10.08
N ILE A 54 -7.37 3.94 -9.77
CA ILE A 54 -7.84 4.31 -8.43
C ILE A 54 -7.46 3.27 -7.38
N ASP A 55 -7.44 1.99 -7.75
CA ASP A 55 -7.16 0.90 -6.82
C ASP A 55 -5.72 0.93 -6.30
N ASN A 56 -4.79 1.54 -7.05
CA ASN A 56 -3.38 1.68 -6.68
C ASN A 56 -3.02 3.11 -6.22
N GLY A 57 -3.99 4.01 -6.17
CA GLY A 57 -3.81 5.42 -5.83
C GLY A 57 -3.02 5.69 -4.54
N PRO A 58 -3.27 4.99 -3.42
CA PRO A 58 -2.49 5.19 -2.19
C PRO A 58 -0.99 4.91 -2.35
N THR A 59 -0.62 3.88 -3.10
CA THR A 59 0.79 3.53 -3.37
C THR A 59 1.44 4.56 -4.30
N GLU A 60 0.74 4.99 -5.35
CA GLU A 60 1.20 6.02 -6.28
C GLU A 60 1.37 7.37 -5.57
N GLY A 61 0.43 7.73 -4.69
CA GLY A 61 0.51 8.93 -3.87
C GLY A 61 1.71 8.91 -2.91
N LEU A 62 1.96 7.78 -2.25
CA LEU A 62 3.13 7.60 -1.39
C LEU A 62 4.44 7.77 -2.18
N TRP A 63 4.55 7.16 -3.36
CA TRP A 63 5.72 7.33 -4.22
C TRP A 63 5.91 8.77 -4.71
N GLY A 64 4.81 9.48 -4.95
CA GLY A 64 4.84 10.92 -5.26
C GLY A 64 5.46 11.73 -4.13
N ILE A 65 5.00 11.52 -2.90
CA ILE A 65 5.52 12.18 -1.69
C ILE A 65 7.02 11.85 -1.52
N ILE A 66 7.38 10.57 -1.52
CA ILE A 66 8.78 10.13 -1.34
C ILE A 66 9.70 10.82 -2.35
N LYS A 67 9.37 10.77 -3.64
CA LYS A 67 10.21 11.38 -4.66
C LYS A 67 10.32 12.89 -4.48
N THR A 68 9.22 13.58 -4.27
CA THR A 68 9.22 15.04 -4.16
C THR A 68 10.01 15.50 -2.95
N GLU A 69 9.72 14.98 -1.76
CA GLU A 69 10.37 15.41 -0.52
C GLU A 69 11.84 14.97 -0.49
N MET A 70 12.15 13.73 -0.88
CA MET A 70 13.51 13.21 -0.87
C MET A 70 14.46 14.02 -1.77
N TYR A 71 14.04 14.38 -2.99
CA TYR A 71 14.87 15.21 -3.89
C TYR A 71 15.00 16.66 -3.44
N GLN A 72 14.10 17.14 -2.59
CA GLN A 72 14.24 18.46 -1.95
C GLN A 72 15.16 18.43 -0.73
N MET A 73 15.19 17.31 0.00
CA MET A 73 15.95 17.18 1.23
C MET A 73 17.39 16.75 1.03
N TYR A 74 17.69 16.04 -0.04
CA TYR A 74 19.02 15.43 -0.27
C TYR A 74 19.57 15.75 -1.64
N GLU A 75 20.86 16.04 -1.70
CA GLU A 75 21.60 16.17 -2.95
C GLU A 75 21.97 14.78 -3.49
N ILE A 76 21.52 14.46 -4.71
CA ILE A 76 21.65 13.14 -5.32
C ILE A 76 22.41 13.28 -6.64
N ASN A 77 23.67 12.85 -6.64
CA ASN A 77 24.59 13.01 -7.77
C ASN A 77 24.97 11.68 -8.42
N ASP A 78 24.80 10.56 -7.70
CA ASP A 78 25.15 9.22 -8.17
C ASP A 78 24.26 8.15 -7.54
N ARG A 79 24.52 6.88 -7.92
CA ARG A 79 23.78 5.73 -7.38
C ARG A 79 23.97 5.56 -5.86
N LYS A 80 25.13 5.89 -5.32
CA LYS A 80 25.43 5.71 -3.89
C LYS A 80 24.64 6.73 -3.08
N SER A 81 24.73 8.01 -3.45
CA SER A 81 23.95 9.07 -2.80
C SER A 81 22.44 8.85 -2.92
N LEU A 82 21.96 8.28 -4.02
CA LEU A 82 20.54 7.90 -4.16
C LEU A 82 20.13 6.81 -3.15
N ILE A 83 20.93 5.77 -2.97
CA ILE A 83 20.64 4.70 -2.00
C ILE A 83 20.60 5.27 -0.59
N GLU A 84 21.62 6.07 -0.22
CA GLU A 84 21.68 6.71 1.09
C GLU A 84 20.49 7.67 1.33
N ALA A 85 20.09 8.43 0.32
CA ALA A 85 18.93 9.31 0.39
C ALA A 85 17.63 8.52 0.60
N ILE A 86 17.45 7.40 -0.11
CA ILE A 86 16.29 6.52 0.07
C ILE A 86 16.23 5.98 1.50
N GLU A 87 17.34 5.46 2.04
CA GLU A 87 17.39 4.90 3.38
C GLU A 87 17.09 5.95 4.45
N LYS A 88 17.72 7.13 4.36
CA LYS A 88 17.47 8.25 5.26
C LYS A 88 16.03 8.75 5.18
N TYR A 89 15.50 8.90 3.96
CA TYR A 89 14.14 9.38 3.77
C TYR A 89 13.09 8.40 4.29
N ILE A 90 13.26 7.10 4.06
CA ILE A 90 12.36 6.07 4.59
C ILE A 90 12.38 6.07 6.13
N HIS A 91 13.55 6.26 6.74
CA HIS A 91 13.64 6.42 8.20
C HIS A 91 12.88 7.66 8.67
N PHE A 92 13.17 8.82 8.08
CA PHE A 92 12.47 10.07 8.36
C PHE A 92 10.95 9.94 8.21
N TYR A 93 10.48 9.40 7.08
CA TYR A 93 9.05 9.21 6.82
C TYR A 93 8.36 8.39 7.91
N ASN A 94 9.00 7.32 8.35
CA ASN A 94 8.42 6.40 9.31
C ASN A 94 8.48 6.91 10.76
N HIS A 95 9.55 7.58 11.16
CA HIS A 95 9.85 7.87 12.57
C HIS A 95 9.81 9.36 12.93
N GLU A 96 9.90 10.26 11.95
CA GLU A 96 10.07 11.69 12.21
C GLU A 96 9.02 12.55 11.49
N ARG A 97 8.45 12.04 10.37
CA ARG A 97 7.47 12.77 9.58
C ARG A 97 6.08 12.67 10.21
N TYR A 98 5.70 13.70 10.96
CA TYR A 98 4.35 13.84 11.50
C TYR A 98 3.32 14.01 10.38
N GLN A 99 2.15 13.40 10.56
CA GLN A 99 1.06 13.47 9.59
C GLN A 99 -0.23 13.95 10.27
N GLU A 100 -0.81 15.02 9.74
CA GLU A 100 -2.05 15.59 10.26
C GLU A 100 -3.18 14.55 10.32
N ARG A 101 -3.31 13.73 9.28
CA ARG A 101 -4.29 12.62 9.21
C ARG A 101 -4.16 11.61 10.36
N PHE A 102 -3.03 11.57 11.02
CA PHE A 102 -2.73 10.72 12.17
C PHE A 102 -2.69 11.51 13.48
N HIS A 103 -3.35 12.66 13.53
CA HIS A 103 -3.36 13.55 14.70
C HIS A 103 -1.93 13.93 15.13
N SER A 104 -1.11 14.32 14.15
CA SER A 104 0.30 14.69 14.33
C SER A 104 1.17 13.57 14.90
N LYS A 105 0.90 12.33 14.52
CA LYS A 105 1.77 11.17 14.80
C LYS A 105 2.53 10.73 13.56
N THR A 106 3.62 10.05 13.79
CA THR A 106 4.38 9.36 12.72
C THR A 106 3.74 8.01 12.36
N PRO A 107 4.00 7.46 11.18
CA PRO A 107 3.51 6.13 10.81
C PRO A 107 3.90 5.02 11.80
N MET A 108 5.11 5.10 12.39
CA MET A 108 5.55 4.08 13.35
C MET A 108 4.89 4.20 14.72
N GLU A 109 4.59 5.42 15.19
CA GLU A 109 3.79 5.61 16.40
C GLU A 109 2.39 5.01 16.23
N VAL A 110 1.72 5.32 15.11
CA VAL A 110 0.40 4.73 14.78
C VAL A 110 0.45 3.21 14.71
N ARG A 111 1.48 2.65 14.07
CA ARG A 111 1.65 1.20 13.98
C ARG A 111 1.86 0.57 15.36
N THR A 112 2.70 1.17 16.19
CA THR A 112 3.01 0.66 17.53
C THR A 112 1.76 0.66 18.41
N GLU A 113 0.99 1.75 18.39
CA GLU A 113 -0.29 1.84 19.09
C GLU A 113 -1.28 0.78 18.60
N ALA A 114 -1.43 0.64 17.28
CA ALA A 114 -2.35 -0.35 16.69
C ALA A 114 -1.98 -1.80 17.04
N MET A 115 -0.71 -2.08 17.32
CA MET A 115 -0.25 -3.41 17.74
C MET A 115 -0.42 -3.67 19.24
N SER A 116 -0.50 -2.63 20.06
CA SER A 116 -0.67 -2.73 21.51
C SER A 116 -2.13 -2.67 21.96
N GLU A 117 -3.03 -2.18 21.12
CA GLU A 117 -4.44 -1.97 21.44
C GLU A 117 -5.32 -3.10 20.89
N GLU A 118 -6.25 -3.60 21.70
CA GLU A 118 -7.26 -4.57 21.25
C GLU A 118 -8.21 -3.98 20.19
N LYS A 119 -8.50 -2.68 20.30
CA LYS A 119 -9.32 -1.92 19.35
C LYS A 119 -8.58 -0.68 18.88
N PRO A 120 -7.72 -0.81 17.86
CA PRO A 120 -6.92 0.30 17.38
C PRO A 120 -7.78 1.45 16.84
N ILE A 121 -7.29 2.67 17.03
CA ILE A 121 -7.93 3.90 16.54
C ILE A 121 -8.06 3.82 15.01
N GLN A 122 -9.25 4.09 14.51
CA GLN A 122 -9.49 4.22 13.07
C GLN A 122 -9.28 5.68 12.66
N TYR A 123 -8.26 5.92 11.84
CA TYR A 123 -7.98 7.25 11.32
C TYR A 123 -8.87 7.55 10.10
N PRO A 124 -9.36 8.80 9.96
CA PRO A 124 -10.22 9.15 8.84
C PRO A 124 -9.49 8.99 7.50
N ILE A 125 -10.17 8.36 6.54
CA ILE A 125 -9.70 8.30 5.16
C ILE A 125 -10.18 9.57 4.46
N ALA A 126 -9.29 10.28 3.78
CA ALA A 126 -9.63 11.48 3.04
C ALA A 126 -10.74 11.18 2.01
N PHE A 127 -11.74 12.06 1.94
CA PHE A 127 -12.81 11.94 0.98
C PHE A 127 -12.25 12.00 -0.45
N ASN A 128 -12.57 11.00 -1.25
CA ASN A 128 -12.21 10.95 -2.66
C ASN A 128 -13.47 10.76 -3.50
N PRO A 129 -13.92 11.79 -4.25
CA PRO A 129 -15.15 11.73 -5.04
C PRO A 129 -15.19 10.56 -6.04
N ARG A 130 -14.03 10.16 -6.58
CA ARG A 130 -13.94 9.02 -7.52
C ARG A 130 -14.20 7.69 -6.83
N ILE A 131 -13.69 7.53 -5.61
CA ILE A 131 -13.93 6.33 -4.79
C ILE A 131 -15.42 6.25 -4.41
N GLU A 132 -16.02 7.36 -3.98
CA GLU A 132 -17.44 7.37 -3.61
C GLU A 132 -18.35 7.09 -4.79
N LYS A 133 -18.09 7.70 -5.96
CA LYS A 133 -18.80 7.38 -7.19
C LYS A 133 -18.70 5.89 -7.55
N TYR A 134 -17.54 5.30 -7.36
CA TYR A 134 -17.38 3.87 -7.60
C TYR A 134 -18.14 3.00 -6.59
N LYS A 135 -18.09 3.33 -5.30
CA LYS A 135 -18.87 2.63 -4.27
C LYS A 135 -20.37 2.67 -4.59
N GLU A 136 -20.85 3.82 -5.05
CA GLU A 136 -22.24 3.98 -5.46
C GLU A 136 -22.61 3.09 -6.64
N SER A 137 -21.76 3.03 -7.68
CA SER A 137 -21.99 2.13 -8.82
C SER A 137 -22.02 0.66 -8.40
N LEU A 138 -21.20 0.26 -7.42
CA LEU A 138 -21.25 -1.10 -6.87
C LEU A 138 -22.53 -1.40 -6.09
N ARG A 139 -23.05 -0.43 -5.34
CA ARG A 139 -24.34 -0.58 -4.63
C ARG A 139 -25.46 -0.80 -5.62
N GLN A 140 -25.53 0.02 -6.69
CA GLN A 140 -26.55 -0.10 -7.73
C GLN A 140 -26.50 -1.46 -8.44
N LEU A 141 -25.29 -1.95 -8.79
CA LEU A 141 -25.13 -3.28 -9.39
C LEU A 141 -25.61 -4.41 -8.47
N LYS A 142 -25.35 -4.33 -7.17
CA LYS A 142 -25.82 -5.32 -6.20
C LYS A 142 -27.35 -5.31 -6.06
N THR A 143 -27.96 -4.14 -6.06
CA THR A 143 -29.42 -4.01 -6.00
C THR A 143 -30.08 -4.64 -7.24
N GLN A 144 -29.59 -4.33 -8.44
CA GLN A 144 -30.07 -4.90 -9.69
C GLN A 144 -29.91 -6.44 -9.74
N SER A 145 -28.78 -6.96 -9.23
CA SER A 145 -28.54 -8.40 -9.19
C SER A 145 -29.47 -9.12 -8.19
N ALA A 146 -29.83 -8.47 -7.09
CA ALA A 146 -30.79 -9.01 -6.12
C ALA A 146 -32.22 -9.01 -6.66
N GLU A 147 -32.63 -7.98 -7.38
CA GLU A 147 -33.95 -7.89 -8.02
C GLU A 147 -34.11 -8.93 -9.14
N CYS A 148 -33.05 -9.21 -9.90
CA CYS A 148 -33.08 -10.21 -10.99
C CYS A 148 -33.14 -11.68 -10.47
N GLN A 149 -32.82 -11.93 -9.19
CA GLN A 149 -32.91 -13.27 -8.58
C GLN A 149 -34.28 -13.54 -7.91
N LEU A 150 -35.11 -12.51 -7.76
CA LEU A 150 -36.44 -12.59 -7.13
C LEU A 150 -37.60 -12.59 -8.13
N GLY A 151 -37.33 -12.44 -9.41
CA GLY A 151 -38.31 -12.52 -10.52
C GLY A 151 -38.08 -13.76 -11.38
#